data_236ca6af10d7b95d4a34b27223f57a28
#
_entry.id   236ca6af10d7b95d4a34b27223f57a28
#
_cell.length_a   1.000
_cell.length_b   1.000
_cell.length_c   1.000
_cell.angle_alpha   90.00
_cell.angle_beta   90.00
_cell.angle_gamma   90.00
#
_symmetry.space_group_name_H-M   'P 1'
#
loop_
_entity.id
_entity.type
_entity.pdbx_description
1 polymer ?
#
loop_
_entity_poly.entity_id
_entity_poly.type
_entity_poly.pdbx_seq_one_letter_code
_entity_poly.pdbx_strand_id
1 'polypeptide(L)'
;MILIPVFNDWKSVFKLIENIDSHINNEIIDIVIINDASTESFDNNQKQFSKINSVKIINLIKNGGHRKAIATGLKYCQENLDYDYIIPMDGDGEDRPEELIDFFNQVHETQPEVITATRVKRSEGFVFKFLYSIHKIFTHLITGKLIKFGNYTCLSKSAVSKLLTDGSVWLSYSGAVTKHFPQFSTIQSIRGKRYFGPSKMSIFALILHSLRISTVFKENIFIRVVIIILIFGLLAYYSSAYFLIPSLAGWVFLFFIICLALDDDIKKLNNCLNNIKSLSDIYSR
;
A
#
# COMPACT_ATOMS: atom_id res chain seq x y z
N MET A 1 -12.39 3.44 11.17
CA MET A 1 -11.19 2.74 11.72
C MET A 1 -9.93 3.19 11.00
N ILE A 2 -8.79 3.34 11.69
CA ILE A 2 -7.48 3.65 11.07
C ILE A 2 -6.54 2.47 11.29
N LEU A 3 -5.84 2.03 10.24
CA LEU A 3 -4.89 0.91 10.27
C LEU A 3 -3.47 1.42 10.04
N ILE A 4 -2.57 1.23 11.02
CA ILE A 4 -1.22 1.79 11.00
C ILE A 4 -0.18 0.66 11.11
N PRO A 5 0.58 0.33 10.05
CA PRO A 5 1.71 -0.59 10.17
C PRO A 5 2.91 0.10 10.80
N VAL A 6 3.63 -0.61 11.69
CA VAL A 6 4.83 -0.10 12.36
C VAL A 6 5.95 -1.14 12.38
N PHE A 7 7.17 -0.69 12.15
CA PHE A 7 8.41 -1.44 12.40
C PHE A 7 9.52 -0.50 12.89
N ASN A 8 9.87 -0.62 14.18
CA ASN A 8 10.92 0.19 14.82
C ASN A 8 10.77 1.71 14.58
N ASP A 9 9.52 2.22 14.72
CA ASP A 9 9.23 3.66 14.58
C ASP A 9 8.05 4.08 15.47
N TRP A 10 8.08 3.64 16.73
CA TRP A 10 7.01 3.89 17.69
C TRP A 10 6.80 5.38 17.99
N LYS A 11 7.89 6.16 18.00
CA LYS A 11 7.82 7.61 18.23
C LYS A 11 6.97 8.31 17.18
N SER A 12 7.13 7.91 15.91
CA SER A 12 6.34 8.45 14.80
C SER A 12 4.87 8.07 14.93
N VAL A 13 4.59 6.80 15.23
CA VAL A 13 3.22 6.28 15.37
C VAL A 13 2.47 6.99 16.50
N PHE A 14 3.08 7.13 17.70
CA PHE A 14 2.42 7.83 18.80
C PHE A 14 2.22 9.31 18.51
N LYS A 15 3.16 9.96 17.81
CA LYS A 15 3.00 11.34 17.34
C LYS A 15 1.87 11.47 16.34
N LEU A 16 1.74 10.49 15.43
CA LEU A 16 0.63 10.43 14.47
C LEU A 16 -0.71 10.32 15.20
N ILE A 17 -0.83 9.42 16.18
CA ILE A 17 -2.07 9.21 16.95
C ILE A 17 -2.47 10.50 17.69
N GLU A 18 -1.52 11.21 18.32
CA GLU A 18 -1.77 12.53 18.93
C GLU A 18 -2.30 13.54 17.92
N ASN A 19 -1.70 13.58 16.74
CA ASN A 19 -2.13 14.49 15.68
C ASN A 19 -3.52 14.10 15.15
N ILE A 20 -3.81 12.80 14.99
CA ILE A 20 -5.16 12.32 14.64
C ILE A 20 -6.18 12.81 15.67
N ASP A 21 -5.94 12.56 16.98
CA ASP A 21 -6.86 12.98 18.05
C ASP A 21 -7.10 14.49 18.06
N SER A 22 -6.11 15.29 17.68
CA SER A 22 -6.22 16.75 17.66
C SER A 22 -6.99 17.31 16.46
N HIS A 23 -6.98 16.62 15.30
CA HIS A 23 -7.57 17.11 14.05
C HIS A 23 -8.98 16.58 13.77
N ILE A 24 -9.37 15.48 14.42
CA ILE A 24 -10.72 14.94 14.27
C ILE A 24 -11.70 15.77 15.11
N ASN A 25 -12.86 16.11 14.56
CA ASN A 25 -13.84 16.94 15.28
C ASN A 25 -15.06 16.16 15.75
N ASN A 26 -15.76 15.46 14.89
CA ASN A 26 -17.07 14.85 15.17
C ASN A 26 -17.09 13.33 15.04
N GLU A 27 -15.95 12.71 14.70
CA GLU A 27 -15.85 11.28 14.48
C GLU A 27 -15.28 10.57 15.70
N ILE A 28 -15.80 9.39 15.98
CA ILE A 28 -15.22 8.45 16.94
C ILE A 28 -14.40 7.43 16.15
N ILE A 29 -13.13 7.28 16.48
CA ILE A 29 -12.21 6.47 15.69
C ILE A 29 -11.55 5.40 16.53
N ASP A 30 -11.53 4.18 15.98
CA ASP A 30 -10.70 3.07 16.46
C ASP A 30 -9.41 3.02 15.66
N ILE A 31 -8.30 2.78 16.34
CA ILE A 31 -6.98 2.63 15.75
C ILE A 31 -6.47 1.21 15.94
N VAL A 32 -6.03 0.59 14.86
CA VAL A 32 -5.38 -0.72 14.87
C VAL A 32 -3.95 -0.56 14.37
N ILE A 33 -2.99 -0.87 15.22
CA ILE A 33 -1.56 -0.82 14.91
C ILE A 33 -1.09 -2.24 14.60
N ILE A 34 -0.47 -2.44 13.46
CA ILE A 34 0.18 -3.71 13.12
C ILE A 34 1.67 -3.60 13.37
N ASN A 35 2.11 -4.17 14.49
CA ASN A 35 3.52 -4.25 14.83
C ASN A 35 4.19 -5.39 14.06
N ASP A 36 4.91 -5.05 13.00
CA ASP A 36 5.58 -6.00 12.10
C ASP A 36 6.87 -6.56 12.73
N ALA A 37 6.74 -7.13 13.94
CA ALA A 37 7.81 -7.72 14.72
C ALA A 37 8.94 -6.71 15.05
N SER A 38 8.59 -5.52 15.54
CA SER A 38 9.58 -4.55 16.03
C SER A 38 10.46 -5.16 17.13
N THR A 39 11.75 -4.85 17.08
CA THR A 39 12.75 -5.20 18.11
C THR A 39 12.83 -4.14 19.22
N GLU A 40 12.36 -2.93 18.93
CA GLU A 40 12.26 -1.83 19.88
C GLU A 40 10.98 -1.96 20.70
N SER A 41 11.10 -1.81 22.01
CA SER A 41 9.95 -1.66 22.90
C SER A 41 9.36 -0.26 22.79
N PHE A 42 8.07 -0.13 23.01
CA PHE A 42 7.43 1.16 23.18
C PHE A 42 7.10 1.39 24.66
N ASP A 43 7.12 2.65 25.07
CA ASP A 43 6.72 3.04 26.41
C ASP A 43 5.18 3.14 26.44
N ASN A 44 4.55 2.28 27.25
CA ASN A 44 3.11 2.23 27.37
C ASN A 44 2.62 3.28 28.39
N ASN A 45 3.04 4.52 28.25
CA ASN A 45 2.46 5.62 29.01
C ASN A 45 1.00 5.75 28.59
N GLN A 46 0.08 5.44 29.49
CA GLN A 46 -1.37 5.54 29.28
C GLN A 46 -1.73 6.98 28.89
N LYS A 47 -1.74 7.22 27.57
CA LYS A 47 -2.20 8.50 27.02
C LYS A 47 -3.72 8.49 27.01
N GLN A 48 -4.31 9.58 27.48
CA GLN A 48 -5.74 9.79 27.32
C GLN A 48 -5.99 10.52 25.99
N PHE A 49 -6.95 10.02 25.23
CA PHE A 49 -7.38 10.61 23.98
C PHE A 49 -8.81 11.14 24.12
N SER A 50 -9.11 12.22 23.42
CA SER A 50 -10.42 12.87 23.52
C SER A 50 -11.44 12.33 22.49
N LYS A 51 -10.96 11.86 21.35
CA LYS A 51 -11.79 11.47 20.20
C LYS A 51 -11.50 10.07 19.65
N ILE A 52 -10.42 9.46 20.13
CA ILE A 52 -10.10 8.07 19.84
C ILE A 52 -10.85 7.20 20.85
N ASN A 53 -11.58 6.20 20.35
CA ASN A 53 -12.33 5.25 21.14
C ASN A 53 -11.44 4.12 21.68
N SER A 54 -10.62 3.54 20.80
CA SER A 54 -9.69 2.48 21.17
C SER A 54 -8.41 2.50 20.35
N VAL A 55 -7.31 2.01 20.96
CA VAL A 55 -6.04 1.76 20.27
C VAL A 55 -5.59 0.34 20.57
N LYS A 56 -5.64 -0.51 19.56
CA LYS A 56 -5.26 -1.92 19.62
C LYS A 56 -3.96 -2.16 18.88
N ILE A 57 -3.04 -2.94 19.47
CA ILE A 57 -1.81 -3.40 18.81
C ILE A 57 -1.92 -4.89 18.49
N ILE A 58 -1.65 -5.23 17.27
CA ILE A 58 -1.50 -6.59 16.78
C ILE A 58 0.00 -6.85 16.59
N ASN A 59 0.59 -7.67 17.45
CA ASN A 59 2.01 -8.00 17.39
C ASN A 59 2.21 -9.21 16.49
N LEU A 60 3.05 -9.09 15.45
CA LEU A 60 3.41 -10.20 14.58
C LEU A 60 4.63 -10.97 15.12
N ILE A 61 4.71 -12.27 14.82
CA ILE A 61 5.83 -13.16 15.18
C ILE A 61 7.07 -12.81 14.34
N LYS A 62 6.86 -12.58 13.03
CA LYS A 62 7.95 -12.35 12.06
C LYS A 62 7.64 -11.12 11.22
N ASN A 63 8.68 -10.34 10.93
CA ASN A 63 8.60 -9.22 10.02
C ASN A 63 8.26 -9.72 8.60
N GLY A 64 7.14 -9.23 8.07
CA GLY A 64 6.68 -9.53 6.72
C GLY A 64 6.92 -8.38 5.73
N GLY A 65 7.27 -7.22 6.26
CA GLY A 65 7.37 -5.95 5.55
C GLY A 65 6.02 -5.25 5.43
N HIS A 66 6.09 -3.95 5.25
CA HIS A 66 4.98 -3.00 5.28
C HIS A 66 3.69 -3.47 4.56
N ARG A 67 3.80 -3.94 3.31
CA ARG A 67 2.66 -4.41 2.51
C ARG A 67 1.93 -5.61 3.15
N LYS A 68 2.69 -6.56 3.72
CA LYS A 68 2.13 -7.76 4.36
C LYS A 68 1.52 -7.41 5.71
N ALA A 69 2.08 -6.44 6.43
CA ALA A 69 1.50 -5.90 7.65
C ALA A 69 0.12 -5.28 7.37
N ILE A 70 -0.01 -4.44 6.31
CA ILE A 70 -1.32 -3.91 5.90
C ILE A 70 -2.29 -5.03 5.55
N ALA A 71 -1.89 -6.00 4.71
CA ALA A 71 -2.76 -7.10 4.32
C ALA A 71 -3.23 -7.96 5.50
N THR A 72 -2.32 -8.25 6.47
CA THR A 72 -2.65 -8.97 7.71
C THR A 72 -3.62 -8.14 8.57
N GLY A 73 -3.39 -6.83 8.67
CA GLY A 73 -4.26 -5.93 9.41
C GLY A 73 -5.67 -5.86 8.81
N LEU A 74 -5.78 -5.70 7.49
CA LEU A 74 -7.07 -5.71 6.81
C LEU A 74 -7.83 -7.02 7.02
N LYS A 75 -7.13 -8.16 6.91
CA LYS A 75 -7.74 -9.46 7.13
C LYS A 75 -8.19 -9.64 8.60
N TYR A 76 -7.36 -9.24 9.56
CA TYR A 76 -7.73 -9.29 10.96
C TYR A 76 -8.95 -8.43 11.26
N CYS A 77 -8.97 -7.18 10.79
CA CYS A 77 -10.10 -6.28 10.99
C CYS A 77 -11.38 -6.83 10.36
N GLN A 78 -11.28 -7.39 9.15
CA GLN A 78 -12.42 -7.96 8.44
C GLN A 78 -13.05 -9.14 9.19
N GLU A 79 -12.24 -9.98 9.84
CA GLU A 79 -12.71 -11.20 10.51
C GLU A 79 -13.11 -10.99 11.97
N ASN A 80 -12.55 -9.96 12.65
CA ASN A 80 -12.63 -9.85 14.10
C ASN A 80 -13.21 -8.54 14.63
N LEU A 81 -13.36 -7.50 13.78
CA LEU A 81 -13.79 -6.18 14.21
C LEU A 81 -15.00 -5.70 13.42
N ASP A 82 -15.77 -4.82 14.04
CA ASP A 82 -16.86 -4.13 13.36
C ASP A 82 -16.43 -2.71 12.99
N TYR A 83 -16.70 -2.32 11.74
CA TYR A 83 -16.39 -1.00 11.21
C TYR A 83 -17.15 -0.77 9.89
N ASP A 84 -17.43 0.47 9.57
CA ASP A 84 -17.99 0.85 8.28
C ASP A 84 -16.91 1.07 7.24
N TYR A 85 -15.85 1.82 7.62
CA TYR A 85 -14.72 2.19 6.79
C TYR A 85 -13.39 1.98 7.50
N ILE A 86 -12.35 1.61 6.73
CA ILE A 86 -10.98 1.48 7.21
C ILE A 86 -10.03 2.30 6.36
N ILE A 87 -9.10 3.00 7.01
CA ILE A 87 -8.11 3.86 6.37
C ILE A 87 -6.71 3.34 6.73
N PRO A 88 -6.03 2.59 5.84
CA PRO A 88 -4.60 2.34 5.98
C PRO A 88 -3.81 3.65 5.86
N MET A 89 -2.92 3.90 6.81
CA MET A 89 -2.16 5.14 6.94
C MET A 89 -0.74 4.84 7.37
N ASP A 90 0.26 5.44 6.70
CA ASP A 90 1.66 5.25 7.07
C ASP A 90 1.97 5.98 8.39
N GLY A 91 2.66 5.29 9.31
CA GLY A 91 2.90 5.76 10.69
C GLY A 91 3.90 6.89 10.84
N ASP A 92 4.52 7.36 9.75
CA ASP A 92 5.67 8.27 9.78
C ASP A 92 5.34 9.77 9.61
N GLY A 93 4.06 10.09 9.36
CA GLY A 93 3.57 11.45 9.16
C GLY A 93 3.60 11.94 7.70
N GLU A 94 4.02 11.10 6.75
CA GLU A 94 3.93 11.46 5.32
C GLU A 94 2.48 11.46 4.82
N ASP A 95 1.62 10.62 5.39
CA ASP A 95 0.17 10.67 5.24
C ASP A 95 -0.37 11.62 6.33
N ARG A 96 -1.08 12.67 5.93
CA ARG A 96 -1.41 13.79 6.80
C ARG A 96 -2.74 13.57 7.54
N PRO A 97 -2.75 13.65 8.89
CA PRO A 97 -3.98 13.52 9.68
C PRO A 97 -5.05 14.56 9.32
N GLU A 98 -4.65 15.75 8.90
CA GLU A 98 -5.57 16.83 8.54
C GLU A 98 -6.46 16.45 7.34
N GLU A 99 -5.96 15.57 6.46
CA GLU A 99 -6.69 15.11 5.27
C GLU A 99 -7.75 14.04 5.59
N LEU A 100 -7.79 13.52 6.84
CA LEU A 100 -8.86 12.61 7.28
C LEU A 100 -10.24 13.25 7.17
N ILE A 101 -10.32 14.57 7.37
CA ILE A 101 -11.57 15.32 7.24
C ILE A 101 -12.14 15.21 5.82
N ASP A 102 -11.28 15.25 4.80
CA ASP A 102 -11.72 15.13 3.40
C ASP A 102 -12.27 13.73 3.11
N PHE A 103 -11.66 12.66 3.68
CA PHE A 103 -12.21 11.33 3.60
C PHE A 103 -13.58 11.23 4.26
N PHE A 104 -13.73 11.76 5.48
CA PHE A 104 -15.01 11.70 6.21
C PHE A 104 -16.11 12.47 5.49
N ASN A 105 -15.83 13.67 5.01
CA ASN A 105 -16.79 14.46 4.23
C ASN A 105 -17.28 13.67 3.01
N GLN A 106 -16.36 13.06 2.28
CA GLN A 106 -16.71 12.29 1.08
C GLN A 106 -17.49 11.00 1.41
N VAL A 107 -17.17 10.35 2.55
CA VAL A 107 -17.94 9.20 3.05
C VAL A 107 -19.38 9.63 3.40
N HIS A 108 -19.56 10.75 4.10
CA HIS A 108 -20.88 11.24 4.48
C HIS A 108 -21.72 11.65 3.26
N GLU A 109 -21.10 12.26 2.25
CA GLU A 109 -21.81 12.75 1.07
C GLU A 109 -22.24 11.65 0.11
N THR A 110 -21.37 10.68 -0.18
CA THR A 110 -21.56 9.75 -1.31
C THR A 110 -21.41 8.28 -0.97
N GLN A 111 -20.95 7.94 0.23
CA GLN A 111 -20.71 6.57 0.71
C GLN A 111 -20.00 5.67 -0.32
N PRO A 112 -18.84 6.10 -0.88
CA PRO A 112 -18.16 5.36 -1.93
C PRO A 112 -17.52 4.09 -1.37
N GLU A 113 -17.35 3.05 -2.20
CA GLU A 113 -16.63 1.84 -1.80
C GLU A 113 -15.14 2.13 -1.52
N VAL A 114 -14.52 3.00 -2.33
CA VAL A 114 -13.10 3.33 -2.26
C VAL A 114 -12.87 4.81 -2.52
N ILE A 115 -12.09 5.45 -1.64
CA ILE A 115 -11.54 6.79 -1.84
C ILE A 115 -10.02 6.70 -1.78
N THR A 116 -9.31 7.31 -2.73
CA THR A 116 -7.85 7.33 -2.76
C THR A 116 -7.29 8.73 -2.57
N ALA A 117 -6.19 8.87 -1.82
CA ALA A 117 -5.46 10.12 -1.70
C ALA A 117 -4.49 10.27 -2.89
N THR A 118 -4.83 11.11 -3.86
CA THR A 118 -3.99 11.38 -5.03
C THR A 118 -3.02 12.51 -4.74
N ARG A 119 -1.72 12.21 -4.80
CA ARG A 119 -0.66 13.19 -4.51
C ARG A 119 -0.55 14.24 -5.62
N VAL A 120 -0.84 15.52 -5.28
CA VAL A 120 -0.86 16.65 -6.23
C VAL A 120 0.45 17.43 -6.29
N LYS A 121 1.30 17.38 -5.25
CA LYS A 121 2.60 18.06 -5.22
C LYS A 121 3.73 17.09 -4.90
N ARG A 122 4.83 17.23 -5.64
CA ARG A 122 6.09 16.51 -5.43
C ARG A 122 7.21 17.51 -5.25
N SER A 123 7.94 17.36 -4.16
CA SER A 123 9.06 18.24 -3.77
C SER A 123 10.42 17.77 -4.32
N GLU A 124 10.43 16.65 -5.06
CA GLU A 124 11.68 16.04 -5.54
C GLU A 124 12.31 16.82 -6.69
N GLY A 125 13.65 16.71 -6.81
CA GLY A 125 14.45 17.40 -7.84
C GLY A 125 14.11 16.95 -9.28
N PHE A 126 14.59 17.72 -10.27
CA PHE A 126 14.28 17.53 -11.70
C PHE A 126 14.64 16.12 -12.21
N VAL A 127 15.82 15.61 -11.85
CA VAL A 127 16.28 14.26 -12.28
C VAL A 127 15.33 13.17 -11.78
N PHE A 128 14.89 13.25 -10.53
CA PHE A 128 13.94 12.30 -9.97
C PHE A 128 12.59 12.36 -10.69
N LYS A 129 12.09 13.56 -10.97
CA LYS A 129 10.84 13.75 -11.72
C LYS A 129 10.91 13.17 -13.13
N PHE A 130 12.06 13.32 -13.79
CA PHE A 130 12.30 12.75 -15.14
C PHE A 130 12.31 11.23 -15.11
N LEU A 131 13.11 10.61 -14.22
CA LEU A 131 13.16 9.14 -14.06
C LEU A 131 11.81 8.56 -13.67
N TYR A 132 11.09 9.24 -12.79
CA TYR A 132 9.74 8.84 -12.43
C TYR A 132 8.75 8.91 -13.61
N SER A 133 8.88 9.92 -14.49
CA SER A 133 8.04 10.03 -15.68
C SER A 133 8.30 8.89 -16.65
N ILE A 134 9.57 8.55 -16.89
CA ILE A 134 9.95 7.38 -17.71
C ILE A 134 9.37 6.10 -17.10
N HIS A 135 9.56 5.90 -15.80
CA HIS A 135 9.02 4.76 -15.08
C HIS A 135 7.49 4.66 -15.22
N LYS A 136 6.77 5.77 -15.08
CA LYS A 136 5.31 5.83 -15.21
C LYS A 136 4.84 5.45 -16.63
N ILE A 137 5.53 5.96 -17.66
CA ILE A 137 5.24 5.62 -19.06
C ILE A 137 5.49 4.12 -19.29
N PHE A 138 6.63 3.61 -18.84
CA PHE A 138 6.97 2.19 -18.97
C PHE A 138 5.93 1.30 -18.28
N THR A 139 5.59 1.61 -17.02
CA THR A 139 4.57 0.86 -16.26
C THR A 139 3.22 0.88 -16.97
N HIS A 140 2.81 2.04 -17.52
CA HIS A 140 1.56 2.15 -18.26
C HIS A 140 1.61 1.31 -19.55
N LEU A 141 2.71 1.33 -20.27
CA LEU A 141 2.88 0.56 -21.52
C LEU A 141 2.77 -0.95 -21.24
N ILE A 142 3.37 -1.46 -20.16
CA ILE A 142 3.39 -2.90 -19.90
C ILE A 142 2.13 -3.39 -19.16
N THR A 143 1.51 -2.58 -18.28
CA THR A 143 0.35 -2.98 -17.47
C THR A 143 -0.99 -2.49 -18.04
N GLY A 144 -0.98 -1.40 -18.80
CA GLY A 144 -2.19 -0.67 -19.20
C GLY A 144 -2.83 0.15 -18.09
N LYS A 145 -2.18 0.28 -16.93
CA LYS A 145 -2.74 0.95 -15.74
C LYS A 145 -1.88 2.13 -15.31
N LEU A 146 -2.53 3.15 -14.77
CA LEU A 146 -1.90 4.32 -14.15
C LEU A 146 -2.27 4.34 -12.67
N ILE A 147 -1.29 4.12 -11.79
CA ILE A 147 -1.48 4.17 -10.34
C ILE A 147 -0.89 5.48 -9.83
N LYS A 148 -1.72 6.32 -9.20
CA LYS A 148 -1.35 7.67 -8.75
C LYS A 148 -1.44 7.84 -7.24
N PHE A 149 -1.75 6.79 -6.50
CA PHE A 149 -1.92 6.79 -5.05
C PHE A 149 -1.06 5.70 -4.39
N GLY A 150 -0.84 5.82 -3.09
CA GLY A 150 -0.13 4.86 -2.24
C GLY A 150 -1.08 4.00 -1.41
N ASN A 151 -0.78 3.90 -0.11
CA ASN A 151 -1.62 3.15 0.83
C ASN A 151 -2.72 4.01 1.45
N TYR A 152 -2.58 5.33 1.44
CA TYR A 152 -3.53 6.27 2.04
C TYR A 152 -4.82 6.31 1.23
N THR A 153 -5.78 5.53 1.68
CA THR A 153 -7.07 5.32 1.04
C THR A 153 -8.13 5.06 2.10
N CYS A 154 -9.39 5.28 1.79
CA CYS A 154 -10.52 4.91 2.63
C CYS A 154 -11.31 3.80 1.93
N LEU A 155 -11.50 2.68 2.60
CA LEU A 155 -12.17 1.49 2.09
C LEU A 155 -13.40 1.17 2.92
N SER A 156 -14.54 0.93 2.28
CA SER A 156 -15.70 0.35 2.95
C SER A 156 -15.42 -1.11 3.37
N LYS A 157 -16.19 -1.63 4.31
CA LYS A 157 -16.09 -3.04 4.75
C LYS A 157 -16.29 -4.01 3.57
N SER A 158 -17.19 -3.70 2.63
CA SER A 158 -17.41 -4.49 1.41
C SER A 158 -16.19 -4.45 0.48
N ALA A 159 -15.53 -3.28 0.36
CA ALA A 159 -14.32 -3.15 -0.44
C ALA A 159 -13.16 -3.99 0.14
N VAL A 160 -12.98 -4.00 1.46
CA VAL A 160 -11.98 -4.86 2.11
C VAL A 160 -12.29 -6.34 1.84
N SER A 161 -13.55 -6.76 1.98
CA SER A 161 -13.95 -8.13 1.66
C SER A 161 -13.56 -8.53 0.24
N LYS A 162 -13.81 -7.64 -0.73
CA LYS A 162 -13.45 -7.84 -2.15
C LYS A 162 -11.93 -7.89 -2.37
N LEU A 163 -11.15 -7.05 -1.70
CA LEU A 163 -9.67 -7.08 -1.79
C LEU A 163 -9.07 -8.39 -1.26
N LEU A 164 -9.73 -9.03 -0.30
CA LEU A 164 -9.25 -10.26 0.32
C LEU A 164 -9.63 -11.53 -0.46
N THR A 165 -10.29 -11.41 -1.62
CA THR A 165 -10.73 -12.57 -2.43
C THR A 165 -9.58 -13.25 -3.17
N ASP A 166 -8.47 -12.55 -3.40
CA ASP A 166 -7.28 -13.10 -4.05
C ASP A 166 -5.97 -12.66 -3.38
N GLY A 167 -4.83 -13.17 -3.86
CA GLY A 167 -3.51 -12.87 -3.30
C GLY A 167 -2.95 -11.50 -3.65
N SER A 168 -3.62 -10.70 -4.48
CA SER A 168 -3.05 -9.46 -5.01
C SER A 168 -2.73 -8.42 -3.92
N VAL A 169 -3.54 -8.34 -2.85
CA VAL A 169 -3.28 -7.44 -1.72
C VAL A 169 -2.01 -7.84 -0.95
N TRP A 170 -1.70 -9.13 -0.91
CA TRP A 170 -0.46 -9.65 -0.31
C TRP A 170 0.78 -9.27 -1.10
N LEU A 171 0.63 -9.18 -2.43
CA LEU A 171 1.69 -8.75 -3.35
C LEU A 171 1.85 -7.22 -3.36
N SER A 172 0.75 -6.48 -3.50
CA SER A 172 0.73 -5.01 -3.52
C SER A 172 -0.64 -4.45 -3.20
N TYR A 173 -0.73 -3.62 -2.16
CA TYR A 173 -1.98 -2.97 -1.76
C TYR A 173 -2.56 -2.07 -2.87
N SER A 174 -1.81 -1.06 -3.33
CA SER A 174 -2.30 -0.13 -4.36
C SER A 174 -2.56 -0.81 -5.71
N GLY A 175 -1.80 -1.85 -6.03
CA GLY A 175 -2.05 -2.71 -7.18
C GLY A 175 -3.37 -3.44 -7.06
N ALA A 176 -3.66 -4.06 -5.91
CA ALA A 176 -4.91 -4.75 -5.63
C ALA A 176 -6.12 -3.81 -5.70
N VAL A 177 -6.04 -2.64 -5.07
CA VAL A 177 -7.11 -1.62 -5.16
C VAL A 177 -7.39 -1.26 -6.63
N THR A 178 -6.34 -1.00 -7.42
CA THR A 178 -6.51 -0.66 -8.86
C THR A 178 -7.07 -1.83 -9.68
N LYS A 179 -6.76 -3.08 -9.30
CA LYS A 179 -7.27 -4.30 -9.97
C LYS A 179 -8.75 -4.49 -9.71
N HIS A 180 -9.16 -4.42 -8.45
CA HIS A 180 -10.53 -4.72 -8.02
C HIS A 180 -11.50 -3.56 -8.21
N PHE A 181 -11.00 -2.31 -8.21
CA PHE A 181 -11.81 -1.11 -8.33
C PHE A 181 -11.30 -0.27 -9.50
N PRO A 182 -11.83 -0.47 -10.72
CA PRO A 182 -11.44 0.32 -11.91
C PRO A 182 -11.90 1.79 -11.81
N GLN A 183 -12.89 2.07 -10.97
CA GLN A 183 -13.40 3.40 -10.65
C GLN A 183 -13.42 3.58 -9.13
N PHE A 184 -12.95 4.71 -8.65
CA PHE A 184 -12.91 5.10 -7.24
C PHE A 184 -12.94 6.61 -7.11
N SER A 185 -13.40 7.08 -5.97
CA SER A 185 -13.37 8.50 -5.61
C SER A 185 -11.95 8.92 -5.21
N THR A 186 -11.64 10.20 -5.31
CA THR A 186 -10.31 10.70 -4.97
C THR A 186 -10.38 11.99 -4.16
N ILE A 187 -9.49 12.10 -3.17
CA ILE A 187 -9.15 13.38 -2.53
C ILE A 187 -7.77 13.85 -3.00
N GLN A 188 -7.53 15.16 -2.96
CA GLN A 188 -6.22 15.71 -3.19
C GLN A 188 -5.37 15.58 -1.94
N SER A 189 -4.15 15.07 -2.07
CA SER A 189 -3.23 14.88 -0.96
C SER A 189 -1.89 15.56 -1.21
N ILE A 190 -1.30 16.10 -0.15
CA ILE A 190 0.04 16.67 -0.15
C ILE A 190 0.90 15.81 0.76
N ARG A 191 2.01 15.28 0.24
CA ARG A 191 2.94 14.50 1.06
C ARG A 191 3.45 15.33 2.23
N GLY A 192 3.18 14.86 3.44
CA GLY A 192 3.69 15.42 4.68
C GLY A 192 5.20 15.24 4.83
N LYS A 193 5.77 15.85 5.85
CA LYS A 193 7.14 15.61 6.28
C LYS A 193 7.15 14.51 7.33
N ARG A 194 8.13 13.61 7.25
CA ARG A 194 8.34 12.61 8.29
C ARG A 194 8.55 13.30 9.64
N TYR A 195 7.95 12.73 10.68
CA TYR A 195 8.12 13.25 12.03
C TYR A 195 9.55 13.07 12.53
N PHE A 196 10.15 11.91 12.27
CA PHE A 196 11.50 11.59 12.73
C PHE A 196 12.29 10.83 11.67
N GLY A 197 13.57 11.17 11.55
CA GLY A 197 14.56 10.48 10.73
C GLY A 197 14.34 10.56 9.21
N PRO A 198 15.30 10.10 8.43
CA PRO A 198 15.21 10.02 6.97
C PRO A 198 14.39 8.80 6.51
N SER A 199 13.99 8.80 5.24
CA SER A 199 13.39 7.62 4.62
C SER A 199 14.34 6.42 4.67
N LYS A 200 13.83 5.27 5.12
CA LYS A 200 14.59 4.01 5.19
C LYS A 200 14.58 3.24 3.86
N MET A 201 13.88 3.73 2.83
CA MET A 201 13.71 3.02 1.56
C MET A 201 14.84 3.34 0.58
N SER A 202 15.63 2.34 0.21
CA SER A 202 16.66 2.45 -0.83
C SER A 202 16.05 2.55 -2.24
N ILE A 203 16.83 3.05 -3.22
CA ILE A 203 16.42 3.11 -4.63
C ILE A 203 16.06 1.72 -5.16
N PHE A 204 16.83 0.69 -4.81
CA PHE A 204 16.53 -0.70 -5.20
C PHE A 204 15.20 -1.18 -4.63
N ALA A 205 14.93 -0.87 -3.35
CA ALA A 205 13.64 -1.20 -2.72
C ALA A 205 12.46 -0.49 -3.40
N LEU A 206 12.65 0.78 -3.84
CA LEU A 206 11.65 1.52 -4.63
C LEU A 206 11.36 0.85 -5.97
N ILE A 207 12.40 0.43 -6.71
CA ILE A 207 12.25 -0.27 -7.99
C ILE A 207 11.51 -1.59 -7.77
N LEU A 208 11.92 -2.38 -6.79
CA LEU A 208 11.29 -3.66 -6.46
C LEU A 208 9.82 -3.47 -6.03
N HIS A 209 9.53 -2.45 -5.23
CA HIS A 209 8.17 -2.09 -4.86
C HIS A 209 7.31 -1.78 -6.09
N SER A 210 7.83 -0.98 -7.01
CA SER A 210 7.16 -0.64 -8.26
C SER A 210 6.91 -1.85 -9.16
N LEU A 211 7.88 -2.75 -9.27
CA LEU A 211 7.71 -4.00 -10.02
C LEU A 211 6.65 -4.91 -9.40
N ARG A 212 6.58 -4.99 -8.08
CA ARG A 212 5.51 -5.73 -7.38
C ARG A 212 4.13 -5.16 -7.65
N ILE A 213 3.99 -3.83 -7.67
CA ILE A 213 2.74 -3.17 -8.08
C ILE A 213 2.35 -3.60 -9.50
N SER A 214 3.31 -3.55 -10.42
CA SER A 214 3.10 -3.95 -11.81
C SER A 214 2.71 -5.44 -11.93
N THR A 215 3.35 -6.31 -11.13
CA THR A 215 3.14 -7.77 -11.15
C THR A 215 1.69 -8.18 -10.80
N VAL A 216 0.93 -7.33 -10.10
CA VAL A 216 -0.52 -7.57 -9.89
C VAL A 216 -1.25 -7.70 -11.24
N PHE A 217 -0.72 -7.09 -12.31
CA PHE A 217 -1.25 -7.12 -13.68
C PHE A 217 -0.45 -8.07 -14.57
N LYS A 218 0.05 -9.19 -14.00
CA LYS A 218 0.93 -10.15 -14.68
C LYS A 218 0.40 -10.66 -16.03
N GLU A 219 -0.91 -10.84 -16.15
CA GLU A 219 -1.56 -11.28 -17.38
C GLU A 219 -1.39 -10.25 -18.50
N ASN A 220 -1.65 -8.96 -18.20
CA ASN A 220 -1.45 -7.88 -19.15
C ASN A 220 0.03 -7.73 -19.54
N ILE A 221 0.94 -7.86 -18.56
CA ILE A 221 2.38 -7.81 -18.79
C ILE A 221 2.79 -8.94 -19.72
N PHE A 222 2.36 -10.16 -19.43
CA PHE A 222 2.68 -11.34 -20.22
C PHE A 222 2.30 -11.14 -21.68
N ILE A 223 1.04 -10.79 -21.96
CA ILE A 223 0.54 -10.57 -23.33
C ILE A 223 1.36 -9.50 -24.05
N ARG A 224 1.57 -8.34 -23.43
CA ARG A 224 2.24 -7.21 -24.06
C ARG A 224 3.73 -7.46 -24.29
N VAL A 225 4.42 -8.07 -23.33
CA VAL A 225 5.84 -8.37 -23.47
C VAL A 225 6.06 -9.50 -24.49
N VAL A 226 5.19 -10.52 -24.56
CA VAL A 226 5.25 -11.52 -25.62
C VAL A 226 5.08 -10.89 -26.99
N ILE A 227 4.14 -9.96 -27.16
CA ILE A 227 4.00 -9.21 -28.43
C ILE A 227 5.30 -8.47 -28.78
N ILE A 228 5.91 -7.79 -27.82
CA ILE A 228 7.19 -7.08 -27.99
C ILE A 228 8.30 -8.05 -28.42
N ILE A 229 8.41 -9.21 -27.75
CA ILE A 229 9.37 -10.26 -28.05
C ILE A 229 9.19 -10.74 -29.50
N LEU A 230 7.96 -11.00 -29.93
CA LEU A 230 7.66 -11.43 -31.29
C LEU A 230 8.01 -10.38 -32.33
N ILE A 231 7.70 -9.11 -32.11
CA ILE A 231 8.05 -8.00 -33.01
C ILE A 231 9.56 -7.92 -33.14
N PHE A 232 10.32 -7.90 -32.05
CA PHE A 232 11.78 -7.83 -32.10
C PHE A 232 12.41 -9.11 -32.70
N GLY A 233 11.79 -10.27 -32.47
CA GLY A 233 12.20 -11.53 -33.09
C GLY A 233 12.02 -11.51 -34.61
N LEU A 234 10.91 -10.99 -35.12
CA LEU A 234 10.67 -10.79 -36.56
C LEU A 234 11.63 -9.77 -37.15
N LEU A 235 11.88 -8.64 -36.48
CA LEU A 235 12.86 -7.66 -36.90
C LEU A 235 14.27 -8.25 -36.95
N ALA A 236 14.62 -9.12 -36.02
CA ALA A 236 15.90 -9.83 -36.04
C ALA A 236 16.04 -10.75 -37.26
N TYR A 237 14.96 -11.45 -37.61
CA TYR A 237 14.93 -12.36 -38.75
C TYR A 237 15.02 -11.62 -40.10
N TYR A 238 14.24 -10.54 -40.28
CA TYR A 238 14.14 -9.83 -41.55
C TYR A 238 15.14 -8.69 -41.76
N SER A 239 15.77 -8.17 -40.71
CA SER A 239 16.58 -6.95 -40.75
C SER A 239 17.98 -7.17 -40.17
N SER A 240 18.11 -7.32 -38.84
CA SER A 240 19.43 -7.40 -38.20
C SER A 240 19.37 -8.17 -36.91
N ALA A 241 20.36 -9.06 -36.66
CA ALA A 241 20.53 -9.83 -35.43
C ALA A 241 20.61 -8.96 -34.15
N TYR A 242 20.91 -7.66 -34.28
CA TYR A 242 20.90 -6.74 -33.12
C TYR A 242 19.53 -6.69 -32.41
N PHE A 243 18.44 -6.94 -33.10
CA PHE A 243 17.10 -6.98 -32.52
C PHE A 243 16.84 -8.22 -31.61
N LEU A 244 17.76 -9.21 -31.60
CA LEU A 244 17.69 -10.31 -30.62
C LEU A 244 17.93 -9.83 -29.19
N ILE A 245 18.72 -8.75 -29.01
CA ILE A 245 19.02 -8.23 -27.65
C ILE A 245 17.74 -7.80 -26.90
N PRO A 246 16.87 -6.92 -27.44
CA PRO A 246 15.62 -6.55 -26.77
C PRO A 246 14.63 -7.74 -26.68
N SER A 247 14.64 -8.68 -27.63
CA SER A 247 13.83 -9.91 -27.55
C SER A 247 14.25 -10.76 -26.35
N LEU A 248 15.55 -11.02 -26.17
CA LEU A 248 16.09 -11.76 -25.03
C LEU A 248 15.86 -11.03 -23.70
N ALA A 249 16.03 -9.71 -23.67
CA ALA A 249 15.73 -8.87 -22.51
C ALA A 249 14.24 -9.02 -22.09
N GLY A 250 13.32 -9.13 -23.04
CA GLY A 250 11.91 -9.39 -22.79
C GLY A 250 11.68 -10.71 -22.06
N TRP A 251 12.37 -11.79 -22.44
CA TRP A 251 12.28 -13.09 -21.77
C TRP A 251 12.83 -13.04 -20.34
N VAL A 252 13.97 -12.38 -20.12
CA VAL A 252 14.54 -12.18 -18.78
C VAL A 252 13.57 -11.38 -17.90
N PHE A 253 12.96 -10.34 -18.46
CA PHE A 253 11.99 -9.54 -17.73
C PHE A 253 10.74 -10.37 -17.36
N LEU A 254 10.19 -11.18 -18.28
CA LEU A 254 9.06 -12.07 -17.98
C LEU A 254 9.40 -13.08 -16.89
N PHE A 255 10.58 -13.69 -16.95
CA PHE A 255 11.03 -14.61 -15.90
C PHE A 255 11.05 -13.92 -14.53
N PHE A 256 11.58 -12.69 -14.47
CA PHE A 256 11.60 -11.92 -13.22
C PHE A 256 10.18 -11.59 -12.70
N ILE A 257 9.27 -11.19 -13.57
CA ILE A 257 7.86 -10.94 -13.21
C ILE A 257 7.19 -12.22 -12.68
N ILE A 258 7.46 -13.39 -13.31
CA ILE A 258 6.94 -14.68 -12.84
C ILE A 258 7.48 -14.98 -11.43
N CYS A 259 8.78 -14.76 -11.18
CA CYS A 259 9.36 -14.94 -9.84
C CYS A 259 8.68 -14.04 -8.80
N LEU A 260 8.40 -12.79 -9.12
CA LEU A 260 7.66 -11.89 -8.22
C LEU A 260 6.21 -12.33 -8.02
N ALA A 261 5.59 -12.90 -9.04
CA ALA A 261 4.22 -13.39 -8.99
C ALA A 261 4.03 -14.61 -8.07
N LEU A 262 5.10 -15.32 -7.71
CA LEU A 262 5.04 -16.40 -6.71
C LEU A 262 4.65 -15.88 -5.31
N ASP A 263 4.75 -14.59 -5.07
CA ASP A 263 4.29 -13.96 -3.83
C ASP A 263 2.79 -13.57 -3.87
N ASP A 264 2.15 -13.64 -5.06
CA ASP A 264 0.70 -13.50 -5.25
C ASP A 264 0.03 -14.83 -4.87
N ASP A 265 -0.09 -15.08 -3.56
CA ASP A 265 -0.50 -16.36 -3.02
C ASP A 265 -1.64 -16.19 -2.01
N ILE A 266 -2.84 -16.56 -2.41
CA ILE A 266 -4.04 -16.53 -1.57
C ILE A 266 -3.90 -17.42 -0.32
N LYS A 267 -3.15 -18.53 -0.39
CA LYS A 267 -2.92 -19.38 0.78
C LYS A 267 -2.09 -18.67 1.83
N LYS A 268 -1.07 -17.90 1.40
CA LYS A 268 -0.27 -17.06 2.31
C LYS A 268 -1.12 -15.97 2.96
N LEU A 269 -2.01 -15.33 2.19
CA LEU A 269 -2.96 -14.36 2.72
C LEU A 269 -3.93 -15.02 3.71
N ASN A 270 -4.49 -16.17 3.37
CA ASN A 270 -5.43 -16.88 4.24
C ASN A 270 -4.79 -17.33 5.56
N ASN A 271 -3.52 -17.65 5.55
CA ASN A 271 -2.76 -18.10 6.72
C ASN A 271 -2.03 -16.95 7.45
N CYS A 272 -2.18 -15.69 7.03
CA CYS A 272 -1.39 -14.58 7.58
C CYS A 272 -1.69 -14.32 9.06
N LEU A 273 -2.90 -14.62 9.53
CA LEU A 273 -3.27 -14.47 10.94
C LEU A 273 -2.49 -15.43 11.87
N ASN A 274 -1.97 -16.54 11.35
CA ASN A 274 -1.08 -17.44 12.11
C ASN A 274 0.25 -16.76 12.48
N ASN A 275 0.58 -15.61 11.87
CA ASN A 275 1.73 -14.79 12.24
C ASN A 275 1.44 -13.83 13.40
N ILE A 276 0.24 -13.83 13.97
CA ILE A 276 -0.09 -13.01 15.13
C ILE A 276 0.47 -13.68 16.39
N LYS A 277 1.30 -12.94 17.13
CA LYS A 277 1.90 -13.38 18.40
C LYS A 277 1.00 -13.05 19.58
N SER A 278 0.48 -11.83 19.62
CA SER A 278 -0.33 -11.32 20.73
C SER A 278 -1.14 -10.10 20.31
N LEU A 279 -2.19 -9.84 21.05
CA LEU A 279 -3.00 -8.64 20.97
C LEU A 279 -2.80 -7.83 22.24
N SER A 280 -2.73 -6.53 22.15
CA SER A 280 -2.60 -5.62 23.29
C SER A 280 -3.50 -4.41 23.08
N ASP A 281 -4.37 -4.14 24.04
CA ASP A 281 -5.14 -2.90 24.04
C ASP A 281 -4.36 -1.88 24.89
N ILE A 282 -3.94 -0.78 24.28
CA ILE A 282 -3.20 0.28 24.97
C ILE A 282 -4.11 1.43 25.39
N TYR A 283 -5.29 1.52 24.81
CA TYR A 283 -6.32 2.47 25.17
C TYR A 283 -7.69 1.92 24.80
N SER A 284 -8.66 2.07 25.69
CA SER A 284 -10.08 1.86 25.45
C SER A 284 -10.85 2.85 26.33
N ARG A 285 -11.83 3.51 25.75
CA ARG A 285 -12.69 4.49 26.40
C ARG A 285 -13.84 3.82 27.15
#